data_e12b193839c0f3e137c1aca50741774e
#
_entry.id   e12b193839c0f3e137c1aca50741774e
#
_cell.length_a   1.000
_cell.length_b   1.000
_cell.length_c   1.000
_cell.angle_alpha   90.00
_cell.angle_beta   90.00
_cell.angle_gamma   90.00
#
_symmetry.space_group_name_H-M   'P 1'
#
loop_
_entity.id
_entity.type
_entity.pdbx_description
1 polymer ?
#
loop_
_entity_poly.entity_id
_entity_poly.type
_entity_poly.pdbx_seq_one_letter_code
_entity_poly.pdbx_strand_id
1 'polypeptide(L)'
;SSGIYFLTRADENGIQYAYIGQAKHLLTRLAQHLSGYQHIDLSLKKHGMFSEGNVYGWKINFLHYPEDELDEHEQFWIKRYAKNGYQLRNKTAGGQGEGKKQISEYRPAKGYYDGITQGKKTLARELSHIMEKHLTVDLKPEKRGNKVSEKQLEKFNRLLDEKSYM
;
A
#
# COMPACT_ATOMS: atom_id res chain seq x y z
N SER A 1 16.57 14.43 -17.01
CA SER A 1 15.91 15.45 -16.17
C SER A 1 15.91 15.02 -14.72
N SER A 2 16.19 15.97 -13.84
CA SER A 2 16.20 15.83 -12.40
C SER A 2 14.79 15.97 -11.80
N GLY A 3 14.57 15.39 -10.65
CA GLY A 3 13.27 15.51 -9.98
C GLY A 3 13.07 14.54 -8.83
N ILE A 4 11.87 14.58 -8.27
CA ILE A 4 11.36 13.68 -7.26
C ILE A 4 10.45 12.65 -7.90
N TYR A 5 10.61 11.39 -7.54
CA TYR A 5 9.73 10.30 -7.96
C TYR A 5 9.00 9.71 -6.78
N PHE A 6 7.80 9.25 -7.06
CA PHE A 6 6.85 8.74 -6.08
C PHE A 6 6.42 7.35 -6.52
N LEU A 7 6.69 6.37 -5.70
CA LEU A 7 6.15 5.03 -5.84
C LEU A 7 5.04 4.88 -4.81
N THR A 8 3.82 4.65 -5.24
CA THR A 8 2.66 4.55 -4.35
C THR A 8 1.86 3.30 -4.65
N ARG A 9 1.29 2.68 -3.62
CA ARG A 9 0.34 1.58 -3.76
C ARG A 9 -0.63 1.55 -2.59
N ALA A 10 -1.79 0.97 -2.80
CA ALA A 10 -2.66 0.55 -1.70
C ALA A 10 -2.72 -0.98 -1.65
N ASP A 11 -2.85 -1.56 -0.48
CA ASP A 11 -3.12 -2.99 -0.35
C ASP A 11 -4.63 -3.27 -0.31
N GLU A 12 -4.98 -4.54 -0.27
CA GLU A 12 -6.39 -5.00 -0.20
C GLU A 12 -7.12 -4.54 1.08
N ASN A 13 -6.38 -4.09 2.07
CA ASN A 13 -6.90 -3.57 3.33
C ASN A 13 -7.09 -2.05 3.32
N GLY A 14 -6.76 -1.38 2.19
CA GLY A 14 -6.82 0.06 2.05
C GLY A 14 -5.63 0.79 2.67
N ILE A 15 -4.59 0.08 3.12
CA ILE A 15 -3.38 0.71 3.64
C ILE A 15 -2.58 1.26 2.47
N GLN A 16 -2.28 2.55 2.51
CA GLN A 16 -1.52 3.24 1.48
C GLN A 16 -0.03 3.25 1.83
N TYR A 17 0.79 2.87 0.89
CA TYR A 17 2.25 2.85 0.99
C TYR A 17 2.85 3.84 0.02
N ALA A 18 3.93 4.49 0.41
CA ALA A 18 4.71 5.35 -0.45
C ALA A 18 6.21 5.14 -0.28
N TYR A 19 6.94 5.32 -1.35
CA TYR A 19 8.37 5.51 -1.36
C TYR A 19 8.68 6.74 -2.21
N ILE A 20 9.40 7.68 -1.65
CA ILE A 20 9.73 8.96 -2.29
C ILE A 20 11.24 9.03 -2.41
N GLY A 21 11.71 9.36 -3.58
CA GLY A 21 13.15 9.49 -3.83
C GLY A 21 13.45 10.59 -4.82
N GLN A 22 14.70 11.01 -4.81
CA GLN A 22 15.23 12.01 -5.73
C GLN A 22 16.18 11.38 -6.74
N ALA A 23 16.30 11.98 -7.89
CA ALA A 23 17.27 11.59 -8.90
C ALA A 23 17.64 12.75 -9.82
N LYS A 24 18.94 12.84 -10.16
CA LYS A 24 19.44 13.71 -11.22
C LYS A 24 19.03 13.21 -12.62
N HIS A 25 18.85 11.89 -12.75
CA HIS A 25 18.38 11.21 -13.96
C HIS A 25 17.23 10.27 -13.62
N LEU A 26 16.00 10.78 -13.65
CA LEU A 26 14.80 10.07 -13.22
C LEU A 26 14.61 8.72 -13.90
N LEU A 27 14.68 8.66 -15.24
CA LEU A 27 14.47 7.42 -15.98
C LEU A 27 15.53 6.37 -15.63
N THR A 28 16.80 6.77 -15.51
CA THR A 28 17.89 5.86 -15.13
C THR A 28 17.63 5.30 -13.73
N ARG A 29 17.20 6.16 -12.79
CA ARG A 29 16.91 5.74 -11.42
C ARG A 29 15.75 4.77 -11.35
N LEU A 30 14.68 5.02 -12.09
CA LEU A 30 13.53 4.12 -12.17
C LEU A 30 13.90 2.77 -12.80
N ALA A 31 14.71 2.76 -13.85
CA ALA A 31 15.23 1.52 -14.44
C ALA A 31 16.09 0.72 -13.45
N GLN A 32 16.92 1.39 -12.63
CA GLN A 32 17.68 0.75 -11.56
C GLN A 32 16.77 0.09 -10.50
N HIS A 33 15.64 0.71 -10.15
CA HIS A 33 14.68 0.12 -9.22
C HIS A 33 14.03 -1.14 -9.78
N LEU A 34 13.75 -1.22 -11.07
CA LEU A 34 13.16 -2.39 -11.69
C LEU A 34 14.12 -3.59 -11.75
N SER A 35 15.42 -3.35 -11.81
CA SER A 35 16.47 -4.39 -11.87
C SER A 35 17.20 -4.63 -10.55
N GLY A 36 17.05 -3.74 -9.58
CA GLY A 36 17.79 -3.72 -8.31
C GLY A 36 17.36 -4.75 -7.28
N TYR A 37 18.02 -4.70 -6.12
CA TYR A 37 17.79 -5.59 -4.98
C TYR A 37 17.61 -4.83 -3.66
N GLN A 38 17.41 -3.53 -3.71
CA GLN A 38 17.06 -2.75 -2.52
C GLN A 38 15.68 -3.14 -2.01
N HIS A 39 15.37 -2.76 -0.80
CA HIS A 39 14.08 -3.06 -0.17
C HIS A 39 12.86 -2.65 -1.02
N ILE A 40 12.91 -1.47 -1.65
CA ILE A 40 11.83 -1.02 -2.53
C ILE A 40 11.79 -1.82 -3.84
N ASP A 41 12.95 -2.21 -4.37
CA ASP A 41 13.06 -2.99 -5.61
C ASP A 41 12.44 -4.38 -5.42
N LEU A 42 12.69 -5.02 -4.28
CA LEU A 42 12.07 -6.29 -3.92
C LEU A 42 10.56 -6.15 -3.75
N SER A 43 10.10 -5.03 -3.22
CA SER A 43 8.66 -4.74 -3.10
C SER A 43 8.01 -4.51 -4.48
N LEU A 44 8.70 -3.84 -5.41
CA LEU A 44 8.24 -3.69 -6.80
C LEU A 44 8.13 -5.06 -7.50
N LYS A 45 9.12 -5.93 -7.33
CA LYS A 45 9.09 -7.31 -7.87
C LYS A 45 7.95 -8.13 -7.27
N LYS A 46 7.74 -8.03 -5.96
CA LYS A 46 6.71 -8.80 -5.24
C LYS A 46 5.29 -8.39 -5.62
N HIS A 47 5.02 -7.11 -5.71
CA HIS A 47 3.67 -6.58 -5.90
C HIS A 47 3.37 -6.17 -7.35
N GLY A 48 4.39 -6.07 -8.18
CA GLY A 48 4.26 -5.63 -9.57
C GLY A 48 3.83 -4.17 -9.73
N MET A 49 3.65 -3.78 -10.97
CA MET A 49 3.13 -2.46 -11.33
C MET A 49 1.60 -2.47 -11.37
N PHE A 50 1.01 -1.31 -11.11
CA PHE A 50 -0.43 -1.11 -11.23
C PHE A 50 -0.89 -1.33 -12.67
N SER A 51 -1.98 -2.07 -12.81
CA SER A 51 -2.69 -2.29 -14.07
C SER A 51 -4.15 -2.66 -13.77
N GLU A 52 -4.99 -2.77 -14.80
CA GLU A 52 -6.37 -3.28 -14.63
C GLU A 52 -6.41 -4.67 -13.99
N GLY A 53 -5.43 -5.52 -14.29
CA GLY A 53 -5.30 -6.85 -13.69
C GLY A 53 -4.55 -6.87 -12.35
N ASN A 54 -3.98 -5.75 -11.92
CA ASN A 54 -3.20 -5.63 -10.68
C ASN A 54 -3.43 -4.28 -10.00
N VAL A 55 -4.62 -4.09 -9.44
CA VAL A 55 -5.03 -2.83 -8.81
C VAL A 55 -4.26 -2.50 -7.52
N TYR A 56 -3.55 -3.47 -6.94
CA TYR A 56 -2.72 -3.31 -5.75
C TYR A 56 -1.23 -3.14 -6.05
N GLY A 57 -0.88 -3.04 -7.34
CA GLY A 57 0.49 -2.80 -7.79
C GLY A 57 0.96 -1.37 -7.54
N TRP A 58 2.26 -1.16 -7.72
CA TRP A 58 2.90 0.13 -7.56
C TRP A 58 2.60 1.07 -8.74
N LYS A 59 2.24 2.30 -8.43
CA LYS A 59 2.11 3.42 -9.37
C LYS A 59 3.36 4.26 -9.30
N ILE A 60 3.80 4.78 -10.43
CA ILE A 60 4.94 5.70 -10.55
C ILE A 60 4.44 7.06 -10.98
N ASN A 61 4.82 8.08 -10.24
CA ASN A 61 4.66 9.49 -10.61
C ASN A 61 6.00 10.21 -10.40
N PHE A 62 6.20 11.33 -11.03
CA PHE A 62 7.38 12.18 -10.83
C PHE A 62 7.08 13.65 -11.08
N LEU A 63 7.85 14.49 -10.42
CA LEU A 63 7.86 15.94 -10.59
C LEU A 63 9.28 16.38 -10.89
N HIS A 64 9.43 17.28 -11.84
CA HIS A 64 10.71 17.85 -12.18
C HIS A 64 11.07 19.00 -11.25
N TYR A 65 12.30 18.98 -10.77
CA TYR A 65 12.89 20.02 -9.94
C TYR A 65 14.37 20.24 -10.35
N PRO A 66 14.91 21.45 -10.17
CA PRO A 66 16.33 21.71 -10.28
C PRO A 66 17.16 20.82 -9.32
N GLU A 67 18.38 20.48 -9.72
CA GLU A 67 19.24 19.57 -8.94
C GLU A 67 19.57 20.09 -7.55
N ASP A 68 19.75 21.38 -7.41
CA ASP A 68 20.06 22.08 -6.16
C ASP A 68 18.87 22.16 -5.18
N GLU A 69 17.65 21.93 -5.65
CA GLU A 69 16.45 21.93 -4.83
C GLU A 69 15.95 20.52 -4.45
N LEU A 70 16.61 19.46 -4.94
CA LEU A 70 16.13 18.08 -4.78
C LEU A 70 16.01 17.66 -3.31
N ASP A 71 16.98 17.99 -2.48
CA ASP A 71 16.98 17.59 -1.06
C ASP A 71 15.81 18.21 -0.31
N GLU A 72 15.53 19.48 -0.54
CA GLU A 72 14.43 20.21 0.10
C GLU A 72 13.07 19.63 -0.33
N HIS A 73 12.89 19.42 -1.62
CA HIS A 73 11.66 18.88 -2.16
C HIS A 73 11.43 17.41 -1.75
N GLU A 74 12.45 16.57 -1.69
CA GLU A 74 12.34 15.21 -1.19
C GLU A 74 11.82 15.22 0.26
N GLN A 75 12.45 16.02 1.14
CA GLN A 75 12.05 16.15 2.54
C GLN A 75 10.61 16.68 2.69
N PHE A 76 10.24 17.67 1.90
CA PHE A 76 8.89 18.22 1.88
C PHE A 76 7.85 17.14 1.53
N TRP A 77 8.09 16.36 0.48
CA TRP A 77 7.16 15.35 0.02
C TRP A 77 7.09 14.14 0.96
N ILE A 78 8.20 13.70 1.53
CA ILE A 78 8.22 12.66 2.58
C ILE A 78 7.29 13.07 3.73
N LYS A 79 7.46 14.28 4.26
CA LYS A 79 6.64 14.80 5.35
C LYS A 79 5.16 14.91 4.96
N ARG A 80 4.87 15.37 3.76
CA ARG A 80 3.50 15.53 3.25
C ARG A 80 2.78 14.19 3.12
N TYR A 81 3.42 13.18 2.53
CA TYR A 81 2.84 11.85 2.39
C TYR A 81 2.64 11.17 3.75
N ALA A 82 3.60 11.30 4.66
CA ALA A 82 3.46 10.77 6.02
C ALA A 82 2.25 11.37 6.74
N LYS A 83 2.08 12.69 6.71
CA LYS A 83 0.93 13.39 7.29
C LYS A 83 -0.41 12.98 6.67
N ASN A 84 -0.42 12.59 5.41
CA ASN A 84 -1.62 12.12 4.71
C ASN A 84 -1.90 10.62 4.91
N GLY A 85 -1.24 9.97 5.87
CA GLY A 85 -1.54 8.60 6.27
C GLY A 85 -0.82 7.52 5.46
N TYR A 86 0.12 7.88 4.58
CA TYR A 86 0.92 6.90 3.86
C TYR A 86 1.97 6.24 4.76
N GLN A 87 2.08 4.92 4.65
CA GLN A 87 3.16 4.16 5.26
C GLN A 87 4.40 4.28 4.40
N LEU A 88 5.39 5.05 4.86
CA LEU A 88 6.60 5.29 4.10
C LEU A 88 7.53 4.07 4.10
N ARG A 89 7.97 3.68 2.92
CA ARG A 89 8.92 2.58 2.70
C ARG A 89 10.37 3.06 2.61
N ASN A 90 10.60 4.34 2.78
CA ASN A 90 11.94 4.90 2.88
C ASN A 90 12.66 4.34 4.12
N LYS A 91 13.80 3.68 3.94
CA LYS A 91 14.66 3.23 5.08
C LYS A 91 15.57 4.34 5.59
N THR A 92 16.01 5.15 4.66
CA THR A 92 16.77 6.36 4.94
C THR A 92 15.99 7.53 4.35
N ALA A 93 15.99 8.62 5.02
CA ALA A 93 15.39 9.83 4.52
C ALA A 93 16.38 10.52 3.61
N GLY A 94 16.49 10.11 2.37
CA GLY A 94 17.38 10.72 1.42
C GLY A 94 18.65 11.25 2.10
N GLY A 95 19.81 10.91 1.79
CA GLY A 95 21.14 11.24 2.28
C GLY A 95 21.40 12.20 3.46
N GLN A 96 20.38 12.81 4.06
CA GLN A 96 20.50 13.84 5.10
C GLN A 96 19.74 13.44 6.37
N GLY A 97 20.36 13.59 7.53
CA GLY A 97 19.92 13.02 8.81
C GLY A 97 18.56 13.44 9.36
N GLU A 98 18.01 14.59 8.97
CA GLU A 98 16.73 15.07 9.49
C GLU A 98 15.53 14.25 9.01
N GLY A 99 15.52 13.79 7.78
CA GLY A 99 14.42 13.02 7.25
C GLY A 99 14.30 11.63 7.89
N LYS A 100 15.38 11.00 8.35
CA LYS A 100 15.33 9.74 9.11
C LYS A 100 14.52 9.92 10.40
N LYS A 101 14.69 11.04 11.05
CA LYS A 101 13.94 11.42 12.25
C LYS A 101 12.46 11.60 11.93
N GLN A 102 12.13 12.30 10.86
CA GLN A 102 10.75 12.51 10.40
C GLN A 102 10.06 11.21 9.99
N ILE A 103 10.71 10.32 9.26
CA ILE A 103 10.16 9.01 8.90
C ILE A 103 9.85 8.19 10.14
N SER A 104 10.74 8.20 11.14
CA SER A 104 10.53 7.49 12.41
C SER A 104 9.36 8.06 13.20
N GLU A 105 9.17 9.37 13.20
CA GLU A 105 8.09 10.08 13.88
C GLU A 105 6.71 9.71 13.32
N TYR A 106 6.60 9.49 12.00
CA TYR A 106 5.34 9.16 11.33
C TYR A 106 5.14 7.66 11.07
N ARG A 107 5.99 6.79 11.58
CA ARG A 107 5.75 5.34 11.53
C ARG A 107 4.59 4.96 12.45
N PRO A 108 3.77 3.98 12.04
CA PRO A 108 2.72 3.48 12.92
C PRO A 108 3.31 3.01 14.25
N ALA A 109 2.58 3.23 15.32
CA ALA A 109 2.94 2.71 16.63
C ALA A 109 3.10 1.18 16.57
N LYS A 110 3.94 0.64 17.45
CA LYS A 110 4.07 -0.82 17.61
C LYS A 110 2.68 -1.41 17.91
N GLY A 111 2.31 -2.47 17.21
CA GLY A 111 0.99 -3.10 17.36
C GLY A 111 -0.11 -2.55 16.45
N TYR A 112 0.14 -1.51 15.67
CA TYR A 112 -0.86 -0.94 14.75
C TYR A 112 -1.43 -2.00 13.78
N TYR A 113 -0.57 -2.78 13.14
CA TYR A 113 -0.99 -3.83 12.22
C TYR A 113 -1.66 -5.01 12.95
N ASP A 114 -1.20 -5.32 14.16
CA ASP A 114 -1.83 -6.32 15.02
C ASP A 114 -3.24 -5.87 15.40
N GLY A 115 -3.42 -4.59 15.71
CA GLY A 115 -4.72 -3.98 15.99
C GLY A 115 -5.67 -4.07 14.81
N ILE A 116 -5.21 -3.79 13.59
CA ILE A 116 -6.01 -3.96 12.36
C ILE A 116 -6.43 -5.42 12.19
N THR A 117 -5.49 -6.35 12.34
CA THR A 117 -5.77 -7.78 12.22
C THR A 117 -6.78 -8.24 13.27
N GLN A 118 -6.58 -7.82 14.51
CA GLN A 118 -7.50 -8.14 15.61
C GLN A 118 -8.90 -7.56 15.39
N GLY A 119 -8.98 -6.31 14.90
CA GLY A 119 -10.26 -5.67 14.57
C GLY A 119 -11.02 -6.44 13.48
N LYS A 120 -10.32 -6.92 12.44
CA LYS A 120 -10.92 -7.76 11.39
C LYS A 120 -11.44 -9.09 11.92
N LYS A 121 -10.66 -9.76 12.77
CA LYS A 121 -11.08 -11.02 13.43
C LYS A 121 -12.33 -10.82 14.27
N THR A 122 -12.37 -9.75 15.06
CA THR A 122 -13.52 -9.43 15.88
C THR A 122 -14.77 -9.19 15.05
N LEU A 123 -14.66 -8.35 14.02
CA LEU A 123 -15.77 -8.07 13.11
C LEU A 123 -16.25 -9.33 12.35
N ALA A 124 -15.32 -10.14 11.84
CA ALA A 124 -15.66 -11.40 11.16
C ALA A 124 -16.43 -12.34 12.08
N ARG A 125 -16.03 -12.46 13.34
CA ARG A 125 -16.70 -13.27 14.36
C ARG A 125 -18.11 -12.77 14.66
N GLU A 126 -18.28 -11.47 14.86
CA GLU A 126 -19.59 -10.85 15.12
C GLU A 126 -20.55 -11.04 13.93
N LEU A 127 -20.09 -10.77 12.71
CA LEU A 127 -20.89 -10.94 11.51
C LEU A 127 -21.25 -12.41 11.25
N SER A 128 -20.30 -13.34 11.45
CA SER A 128 -20.55 -14.78 11.32
C SER A 128 -21.62 -15.24 12.32
N HIS A 129 -21.59 -14.75 13.56
CA HIS A 129 -22.61 -15.06 14.55
C HIS A 129 -24.02 -14.56 14.16
N ILE A 130 -24.11 -13.32 13.66
CA ILE A 130 -25.37 -12.75 13.19
C ILE A 130 -25.92 -13.56 12.01
N MET A 131 -25.05 -13.91 11.05
CA MET A 131 -25.46 -14.71 9.89
C MET A 131 -25.93 -16.11 10.28
N GLU A 132 -25.19 -16.80 11.14
CA GLU A 132 -25.55 -18.13 11.60
C GLU A 132 -26.93 -18.17 12.28
N LYS A 133 -27.28 -17.13 13.02
CA LYS A 133 -28.49 -17.07 13.82
C LYS A 133 -29.69 -16.42 13.12
N HIS A 134 -29.46 -15.45 12.26
CA HIS A 134 -30.50 -14.52 11.84
C HIS A 134 -30.57 -14.26 10.32
N LEU A 135 -29.53 -14.52 9.56
CA LEU A 135 -29.47 -14.13 8.15
C LEU A 135 -29.06 -15.29 7.25
N THR A 136 -29.58 -15.27 6.04
CA THR A 136 -29.09 -16.09 4.92
C THR A 136 -28.54 -15.17 3.85
N VAL A 137 -27.32 -15.42 3.39
CA VAL A 137 -26.70 -14.66 2.30
C VAL A 137 -26.50 -15.56 1.09
N ASP A 138 -27.03 -15.12 -0.05
CA ASP A 138 -26.94 -15.81 -1.32
C ASP A 138 -26.80 -14.78 -2.46
N LEU A 139 -26.43 -15.26 -3.63
CA LEU A 139 -26.43 -14.43 -4.84
C LEU A 139 -27.85 -13.95 -5.16
N LYS A 140 -27.92 -12.71 -5.68
CA LYS A 140 -29.16 -12.23 -6.28
C LYS A 140 -29.58 -13.20 -7.40
N PRO A 141 -30.90 -13.48 -7.56
CA PRO A 141 -31.37 -14.47 -8.54
C PRO A 141 -30.81 -14.24 -9.96
N GLU A 142 -30.76 -12.97 -10.39
CA GLU A 142 -30.26 -12.56 -11.70
C GLU A 142 -28.72 -12.70 -11.85
N LYS A 143 -28.03 -13.00 -10.76
CA LYS A 143 -26.55 -13.19 -10.74
C LYS A 143 -26.12 -14.65 -10.59
N ARG A 144 -27.07 -15.57 -10.48
CA ARG A 144 -26.78 -17.00 -10.43
C ARG A 144 -26.17 -17.47 -11.74
N GLY A 145 -25.12 -18.28 -11.68
CA GLY A 145 -24.34 -18.71 -12.84
C GLY A 145 -23.33 -17.68 -13.38
N ASN A 146 -23.26 -16.48 -12.80
CA ASN A 146 -22.26 -15.50 -13.16
C ASN A 146 -20.97 -15.75 -12.35
N LYS A 147 -19.89 -16.17 -13.03
CA LYS A 147 -18.60 -16.51 -12.41
C LYS A 147 -18.00 -15.37 -11.56
N VAL A 148 -18.20 -14.12 -11.97
CA VAL A 148 -17.71 -12.96 -11.20
C VAL A 148 -18.46 -12.84 -9.88
N SER A 149 -19.77 -12.99 -9.92
CA SER A 149 -20.63 -12.92 -8.72
C SER A 149 -20.37 -14.10 -7.78
N GLU A 150 -20.16 -15.29 -8.31
CA GLU A 150 -19.79 -16.47 -7.51
C GLU A 150 -18.47 -16.26 -6.77
N LYS A 151 -17.44 -15.70 -7.43
CA LYS A 151 -16.18 -15.33 -6.77
C LYS A 151 -16.37 -14.26 -5.69
N GLN A 152 -17.32 -13.35 -5.84
CA GLN A 152 -17.62 -12.36 -4.81
C GLN A 152 -18.29 -13.00 -3.58
N LEU A 153 -19.15 -14.00 -3.78
CA LEU A 153 -19.72 -14.76 -2.68
C LEU A 153 -18.64 -15.57 -1.93
N GLU A 154 -17.74 -16.21 -2.66
CA GLU A 154 -16.59 -16.89 -2.05
C GLU A 154 -15.71 -15.92 -1.24
N LYS A 155 -15.45 -14.72 -1.80
CA LYS A 155 -14.71 -13.66 -1.10
C LYS A 155 -15.44 -13.22 0.15
N PHE A 156 -16.75 -13.02 0.08
CA PHE A 156 -17.58 -12.66 1.23
C PHE A 156 -17.46 -13.71 2.35
N ASN A 157 -17.64 -14.99 2.02
CA ASN A 157 -17.51 -16.08 2.99
C ASN A 157 -16.12 -16.15 3.62
N ARG A 158 -15.06 -15.91 2.83
CA ARG A 158 -13.69 -15.86 3.32
C ARG A 158 -13.45 -14.68 4.27
N LEU A 159 -14.07 -13.51 4.02
CA LEU A 159 -13.97 -12.34 4.90
C LEU A 159 -14.65 -12.58 6.26
N LEU A 160 -15.62 -13.49 6.33
CA LEU A 160 -16.28 -13.90 7.57
C LEU A 160 -15.52 -14.98 8.33
N ASP A 161 -14.56 -15.63 7.71
CA ASP A 161 -13.73 -16.65 8.37
C ASP A 161 -12.60 -15.98 9.14
N GLU A 162 -12.69 -16.02 10.46
CA GLU A 162 -11.66 -15.49 11.38
C GLU A 162 -10.26 -16.07 11.09
N LYS A 163 -10.18 -17.33 10.64
CA LYS A 163 -8.91 -18.00 10.32
C LYS A 163 -8.22 -17.42 9.09
N SER A 164 -8.96 -16.75 8.21
CA SER A 164 -8.38 -16.09 7.03
C SER A 164 -7.45 -14.90 7.36
N TYR A 165 -7.47 -14.44 8.62
CA TYR A 165 -6.65 -13.33 9.13
C TYR A 165 -5.48 -13.78 10.04
N MET A 166 -5.13 -15.06 9.98
CA MET A 166 -3.97 -15.60 10.70
C MET A 166 -2.69 -15.46 9.89
#